data_b982ee643aa68427ab5bbd5e386e3812
#
_entry.id   b982ee643aa68427ab5bbd5e386e3812
#
_cell.length_a   1.000
_cell.length_b   1.000
_cell.length_c   1.000
_cell.angle_alpha   90.00
_cell.angle_beta   90.00
_cell.angle_gamma   90.00
#
_symmetry.space_group_name_H-M   'P 1'
#
loop_
_entity.id
_entity.type
_entity.pdbx_description
1 polymer ?
#
loop_
_entity_poly.entity_id
_entity_poly.type
_entity_poly.pdbx_seq_one_letter_code
_entity_poly.pdbx_strand_id
1 'polypeptide(L)'
;MSGKISILIADDNAEFARTLTNYIEKEEDMEVVAVAKDGNEAVKMIENVQPDIALLDVIMPHLDGLGVLEKIIDLNIAKKPTCIMLSAVGQDKITQRA
;
A
#
# COMPACT_ATOMS: atom_id res chain seq x y z
N MET A 1 20.26 -1.00 -12.35
CA MET A 1 19.43 -0.61 -12.07
C MET A 1 18.49 -1.48 -12.03
N SER A 2 17.91 -1.59 -11.27
CA SER A 2 17.11 -2.69 -11.16
C SER A 2 15.99 -2.66 -12.12
N GLY A 3 15.50 -1.58 -12.42
CA GLY A 3 14.37 -1.56 -13.28
C GLY A 3 13.12 -2.18 -12.69
N LYS A 4 13.14 -2.60 -11.44
CA LYS A 4 11.97 -3.18 -10.85
C LYS A 4 11.04 -2.09 -10.33
N ILE A 5 9.75 -2.37 -10.38
CA ILE A 5 8.75 -1.47 -9.85
C ILE A 5 8.67 -1.71 -8.35
N SER A 6 8.92 -0.66 -7.56
CA SER A 6 8.92 -0.81 -6.11
C SER A 6 7.51 -0.58 -5.57
N ILE A 7 7.07 -1.45 -4.69
CA ILE A 7 5.70 -1.46 -4.19
C ILE A 7 5.70 -1.44 -2.66
N LEU A 8 4.89 -0.56 -2.10
CA LEU A 8 4.66 -0.54 -0.68
C LEU A 8 3.26 -1.09 -0.45
N ILE A 9 3.07 -1.92 0.55
CA ILE A 9 1.76 -2.45 0.90
C ILE A 9 1.40 -1.91 2.28
N ALA A 10 0.22 -1.34 2.42
CA ALA A 10 -0.27 -0.86 3.70
C ALA A 10 -1.57 -1.60 4.03
N ASP A 11 -1.52 -2.48 5.02
CA ASP A 11 -2.67 -3.29 5.38
C ASP A 11 -2.43 -3.79 6.80
N ASP A 12 -3.42 -3.66 7.67
CA ASP A 12 -3.26 -4.08 9.04
C ASP A 12 -3.39 -5.59 9.22
N ASN A 13 -3.78 -6.29 8.16
CA ASN A 13 -3.84 -7.75 8.21
C ASN A 13 -2.51 -8.30 7.72
N ALA A 14 -1.66 -8.71 8.64
CA ALA A 14 -0.31 -9.16 8.30
C ALA A 14 -0.31 -10.38 7.39
N GLU A 15 -1.28 -11.26 7.58
CA GLU A 15 -1.32 -12.45 6.78
C GLU A 15 -1.67 -12.13 5.32
N PHE A 16 -2.61 -11.22 5.13
CA PHE A 16 -2.97 -10.83 3.77
C PHE A 16 -1.80 -10.10 3.11
N ALA A 17 -1.12 -9.24 3.87
CA ALA A 17 0.03 -8.52 3.33
C ALA A 17 1.13 -9.49 2.91
N ARG A 18 1.34 -10.56 3.70
CA ARG A 18 2.36 -11.53 3.35
C ARG A 18 1.98 -12.30 2.10
N THR A 19 0.71 -12.67 1.98
CA THR A 19 0.22 -13.39 0.81
C THR A 19 0.40 -12.52 -0.43
N LEU A 20 0.05 -11.24 -0.31
CA LEU A 20 0.17 -10.32 -1.43
C LEU A 20 1.63 -10.12 -1.80
N THR A 21 2.50 -10.01 -0.80
CA THR A 21 3.93 -9.87 -1.05
C THR A 21 4.45 -11.05 -1.83
N ASN A 22 4.10 -12.26 -1.41
CA ASN A 22 4.56 -13.45 -2.10
C ASN A 22 4.06 -13.48 -3.54
N TYR A 23 2.84 -13.06 -3.75
CA TYR A 23 2.27 -13.07 -5.08
C TYR A 23 2.98 -12.06 -5.98
N ILE A 24 3.22 -10.86 -5.47
CA ILE A 24 3.87 -9.81 -6.25
C ILE A 24 5.31 -10.19 -6.58
N GLU A 25 5.99 -10.79 -5.61
CA GLU A 25 7.40 -11.07 -5.83
C GLU A 25 7.65 -12.25 -6.76
N LYS A 26 6.61 -12.90 -7.22
CA LYS A 26 6.79 -13.90 -8.24
C LYS A 26 7.04 -13.22 -9.59
N GLU A 27 6.70 -11.93 -9.70
CA GLU A 27 6.95 -11.20 -10.93
C GLU A 27 8.38 -10.69 -10.91
N GLU A 28 9.09 -10.87 -11.99
CA GLU A 28 10.49 -10.48 -12.02
C GLU A 28 10.70 -8.98 -12.05
N ASP A 29 9.71 -8.23 -12.49
CA ASP A 29 9.84 -6.80 -12.60
C ASP A 29 9.18 -6.03 -11.47
N MET A 30 8.79 -6.70 -10.39
CA MET A 30 8.18 -6.03 -9.25
C MET A 30 8.80 -6.51 -7.95
N GLU A 31 8.85 -5.63 -6.96
CA GLU A 31 9.38 -6.02 -5.66
C GLU A 31 8.64 -5.25 -4.58
N VAL A 32 8.41 -5.87 -3.44
CA VAL A 32 7.78 -5.20 -2.32
C VAL A 32 8.90 -4.65 -1.45
N VAL A 33 8.96 -3.34 -1.31
CA VAL A 33 10.04 -2.68 -0.57
C VAL A 33 9.65 -2.32 0.84
N ALA A 34 8.38 -2.31 1.16
CA ALA A 34 7.95 -1.98 2.52
C ALA A 34 6.54 -2.49 2.76
N VAL A 35 6.24 -2.83 4.00
CA VAL A 35 4.90 -3.23 4.41
C VAL A 35 4.58 -2.44 5.67
N ALA A 36 3.52 -1.64 5.60
CA ALA A 36 3.07 -0.84 6.73
C ALA A 36 1.80 -1.47 7.30
N LYS A 37 1.63 -1.40 8.60
CA LYS A 37 0.46 -2.00 9.20
C LYS A 37 -0.62 -0.98 9.55
N ASP A 38 -0.36 0.28 9.37
CA ASP A 38 -1.40 1.29 9.51
C ASP A 38 -1.03 2.49 8.65
N GLY A 39 -1.94 3.46 8.61
CA GLY A 39 -1.74 4.59 7.71
C GLY A 39 -0.61 5.50 8.10
N ASN A 40 -0.39 5.68 9.42
CA ASN A 40 0.69 6.54 9.85
C ASN A 40 2.04 5.96 9.46
N GLU A 41 2.18 4.64 9.60
CA GLU A 41 3.39 3.98 9.20
C GLU A 41 3.57 4.07 7.70
N ALA A 42 2.46 3.93 6.96
CA ALA A 42 2.51 4.02 5.50
C ALA A 42 3.03 5.39 5.05
N VAL A 43 2.56 6.46 5.66
CA VAL A 43 3.00 7.79 5.28
C VAL A 43 4.52 7.94 5.52
N LYS A 44 5.01 7.46 6.67
CA LYS A 44 6.42 7.56 6.96
C LYS A 44 7.24 6.76 5.98
N MET A 45 6.79 5.58 5.63
CA MET A 45 7.51 4.74 4.71
C MET A 45 7.51 5.32 3.30
N ILE A 46 6.39 5.91 2.89
CA ILE A 46 6.32 6.55 1.58
C ILE A 46 7.32 7.69 1.51
N GLU A 47 7.42 8.45 2.59
CA GLU A 47 8.35 9.56 2.62
C GLU A 47 9.80 9.09 2.54
N ASN A 48 10.11 8.01 3.26
CA ASN A 48 11.46 7.52 3.30
C ASN A 48 11.88 6.70 2.09
N VAL A 49 10.99 5.84 1.61
CA VAL A 49 11.32 4.91 0.54
C VAL A 49 10.93 5.42 -0.84
N GLN A 50 9.89 6.22 -0.91
CA GLN A 50 9.36 6.77 -2.16
C GLN A 50 9.14 5.67 -3.20
N PRO A 51 8.22 4.74 -2.91
CA PRO A 51 7.97 3.63 -3.83
C PRO A 51 7.26 4.09 -5.09
N ASP A 52 7.28 3.26 -6.11
CA ASP A 52 6.57 3.58 -7.34
C ASP A 52 5.06 3.44 -7.15
N ILE A 53 4.64 2.42 -6.40
CA ILE A 53 3.23 2.14 -6.19
C ILE A 53 2.98 1.92 -4.71
N ALA A 54 1.88 2.44 -4.20
CA ALA A 54 1.45 2.19 -2.85
C ALA A 54 0.08 1.50 -2.89
N LEU A 55 0.00 0.27 -2.41
CA LEU A 55 -1.24 -0.47 -2.30
C LEU A 55 -1.78 -0.22 -0.91
N LEU A 56 -2.89 0.50 -0.81
CA LEU A 56 -3.39 0.96 0.47
C LEU A 56 -4.74 0.34 0.78
N ASP A 57 -4.85 -0.28 1.95
CA ASP A 57 -6.13 -0.77 2.41
C ASP A 57 -6.95 0.45 2.81
N VAL A 58 -8.18 0.51 2.40
CA VAL A 58 -9.02 1.65 2.73
C VAL A 58 -9.30 1.69 4.22
N ILE A 59 -9.48 0.54 4.85
CA ILE A 59 -9.81 0.50 6.26
C ILE A 59 -8.60 0.05 7.07
N MET A 60 -7.99 0.97 7.79
CA MET A 60 -6.86 0.68 8.66
C MET A 60 -7.01 1.50 9.93
N PRO A 61 -6.44 1.05 11.03
CA PRO A 61 -6.51 1.82 12.26
C PRO A 61 -5.65 3.08 12.15
N HIS A 62 -5.97 4.05 12.95
CA HIS A 62 -5.25 5.31 13.06
C HIS A 62 -5.41 6.21 11.85
N LEU A 63 -5.08 5.75 10.67
CA LEU A 63 -5.20 6.56 9.47
C LEU A 63 -5.52 5.60 8.33
N ASP A 64 -6.69 5.72 7.76
CA ASP A 64 -7.11 4.80 6.68
C ASP A 64 -6.49 5.19 5.34
N GLY A 65 -6.77 4.40 4.32
CA GLY A 65 -6.17 4.62 3.01
C GLY A 65 -6.47 5.97 2.40
N LEU A 66 -7.69 6.49 2.62
CA LEU A 66 -8.02 7.81 2.08
C LEU A 66 -7.24 8.88 2.84
N GLY A 67 -7.05 8.71 4.14
CA GLY A 67 -6.26 9.64 4.92
C GLY A 67 -4.80 9.65 4.49
N VAL A 68 -4.28 8.46 4.16
CA VAL A 68 -2.91 8.38 3.66
C VAL A 68 -2.81 9.17 2.36
N LEU A 69 -3.79 9.01 1.48
CA LEU A 69 -3.75 9.68 0.19
C LEU A 69 -3.75 11.19 0.39
N GLU A 70 -4.55 11.70 1.32
CA GLU A 70 -4.57 13.12 1.59
C GLU A 70 -3.24 13.61 2.12
N LYS A 71 -2.59 12.83 2.98
CA LYS A 71 -1.32 13.26 3.52
C LYS A 71 -0.22 13.23 2.47
N ILE A 72 -0.29 12.28 1.55
CA ILE A 72 0.71 12.22 0.50
C ILE A 72 0.67 13.45 -0.38
N ILE A 73 -0.52 13.98 -0.62
CA ILE A 73 -0.64 15.16 -1.46
C ILE A 73 0.12 16.32 -0.83
N ASP A 74 0.14 16.39 0.50
CA ASP A 74 0.82 17.48 1.18
C ASP A 74 2.31 17.21 1.43
N LEU A 75 2.78 16.00 1.19
CA LEU A 75 4.19 15.72 1.43
C LEU A 75 5.07 16.41 0.39
N ASN A 76 6.20 16.91 0.87
CA ASN A 76 7.14 17.55 -0.02
C ASN A 76 8.21 16.54 -0.41
N ILE A 77 7.84 15.58 -1.23
CA ILE A 77 8.77 14.55 -1.67
C ILE A 77 8.91 14.60 -3.17
N ALA A 78 10.07 14.20 -3.64
CA ALA A 78 10.36 14.28 -5.06
C ALA A 78 9.54 13.32 -5.88
N LYS A 79 9.24 12.14 -5.31
CA LYS A 79 8.53 11.13 -6.05
C LYS A 79 7.32 10.68 -5.26
N LYS A 80 6.14 10.95 -5.78
CA LYS A 80 4.92 10.49 -5.13
C LYS A 80 4.44 9.21 -5.79
N PRO A 81 4.02 8.23 -5.02
CA PRO A 81 3.62 6.96 -5.59
C PRO A 81 2.26 7.00 -6.26
N THR A 82 2.02 6.09 -7.16
CA THR A 82 0.69 5.83 -7.67
C THR A 82 -0.02 5.02 -6.59
N CYS A 83 -1.15 5.51 -6.11
CA CYS A 83 -1.85 4.85 -5.03
C CYS A 83 -3.01 4.03 -5.55
N ILE A 84 -3.09 2.78 -5.11
CA ILE A 84 -4.15 1.87 -5.50
C ILE A 84 -4.84 1.44 -4.23
N MET A 85 -6.16 1.62 -4.16
CA MET A 85 -6.90 1.25 -2.97
C MET A 85 -7.34 -0.20 -3.02
N LEU A 86 -7.17 -0.88 -1.89
CA LEU A 86 -7.53 -2.29 -1.80
C LEU A 86 -8.79 -2.45 -0.97
N SER A 87 -9.78 -1.65 -1.22
CA SER A 87 -10.94 -1.67 -0.37
C SER A 87 -11.77 -2.90 -0.48
N ALA A 88 -11.66 -3.55 -1.57
CA ALA A 88 -12.61 -4.57 -1.81
C ALA A 88 -12.44 -5.83 -1.05
N VAL A 89 -11.31 -6.09 -0.62
CA VAL A 89 -11.07 -7.40 -0.09
C VAL A 89 -12.01 -7.82 0.99
N GLY A 90 -12.06 -7.14 2.04
CA GLY A 90 -12.94 -7.53 3.10
C GLY A 90 -14.36 -7.17 2.83
N GLN A 91 -14.58 -6.07 2.21
CA GLN A 91 -15.91 -5.67 2.02
C GLN A 91 -16.59 -6.36 0.91
N ASP A 92 -15.81 -6.86 0.02
CA ASP A 92 -16.39 -7.55 -1.02
C ASP A 92 -17.31 -8.58 -0.64
N LYS A 93 -16.99 -9.34 0.33
CA LYS A 93 -17.81 -10.32 0.70
C LYS A 93 -19.00 -9.77 1.19
N ILE A 94 -19.01 -8.69 1.68
CA ILE A 94 -20.16 -8.15 2.22
C ILE A 94 -20.98 -7.69 1.13
N THR A 95 -20.38 -7.12 0.19
CA THR A 95 -21.20 -6.57 -0.79
C THR A 95 -21.70 -7.55 -1.69
N GLN A 96 -21.04 -8.62 -1.78
CA GLN A 96 -21.46 -9.42 -2.68
C GLN A 96 -22.64 -9.96 -2.41
N ARG A 97 -23.08 -9.72 -1.40
CA ARG A 97 -24.19 -10.21 -1.05
C ARG A 97 -25.03 -9.70 -2.02
N ALA A 98 -24.61 -8.90 -2.55
CA ALA A 98 -25.54 -8.29 -3.41
C ALA A 98 -25.92 -9.13 -4.49
#